data_f17cf232a7b484d8e251dfe386e69126
#
_entry.id   f17cf232a7b484d8e251dfe386e69126
#
_cell.length_a   1.000
_cell.length_b   1.000
_cell.length_c   1.000
_cell.angle_alpha   90.00
_cell.angle_beta   90.00
_cell.angle_gamma   90.00
#
_symmetry.space_group_name_H-M   'P 1'
#
loop_
_entity.id
_entity.type
_entity.pdbx_description
1 polymer ?
#
loop_
_entity_poly.entity_id
_entity_poly.type
_entity_poly.pdbx_seq_one_letter_code
_entity_poly.pdbx_strand_id
1 'polypeptide(L)'
;MPVKKPITKKKAVKKEEEEVKTEKEAPEMRQKLRIKLKAYDHKIIDNSARQIIDIANRYGAEIVGPVPLPTEILKFTVNRSTFVHKDAREQFEMRVHKRIIDIISPNADIIEALRDLNLPSGVDITIKI
;
A
#
# COMPACT_ATOMS: atom_id res chain seq x y z
N MET A 1 -24.08 44.05 -49.34
CA MET A 1 -24.60 42.80 -48.79
C MET A 1 -23.50 42.11 -48.00
N PRO A 2 -23.56 42.01 -46.70
CA PRO A 2 -22.51 41.33 -45.94
C PRO A 2 -22.78 39.84 -45.95
N VAL A 3 -21.78 39.08 -46.43
CA VAL A 3 -21.78 37.61 -46.45
C VAL A 3 -21.38 37.12 -45.10
N LYS A 4 -22.33 36.49 -44.38
CA LYS A 4 -22.06 35.81 -43.10
C LYS A 4 -21.31 34.51 -43.38
N LYS A 5 -20.06 34.41 -42.87
CA LYS A 5 -19.30 33.17 -42.84
C LYS A 5 -19.80 32.25 -41.71
N PRO A 6 -20.02 30.96 -41.94
CA PRO A 6 -20.42 30.04 -40.87
C PRO A 6 -19.20 29.60 -40.01
N ILE A 7 -19.20 30.09 -38.76
CA ILE A 7 -18.24 29.64 -37.72
C ILE A 7 -18.92 28.54 -36.90
N THR A 8 -19.10 27.36 -37.46
CA THR A 8 -19.72 26.27 -36.67
C THR A 8 -19.15 24.86 -36.96
N LYS A 9 -18.09 24.74 -37.74
CA LYS A 9 -17.51 23.40 -37.98
C LYS A 9 -16.23 23.07 -37.21
N LYS A 10 -15.60 24.02 -36.49
CA LYS A 10 -14.35 23.77 -35.72
C LYS A 10 -14.57 23.40 -34.24
N LYS A 11 -15.78 23.59 -33.69
CA LYS A 11 -16.06 23.20 -32.30
C LYS A 11 -16.60 21.77 -32.13
N ALA A 12 -17.16 21.18 -33.17
CA ALA A 12 -17.67 19.80 -33.11
C ALA A 12 -16.57 18.76 -33.25
N VAL A 13 -15.54 19.04 -34.06
CA VAL A 13 -14.41 18.09 -34.24
C VAL A 13 -13.51 18.00 -33.02
N LYS A 14 -13.38 19.07 -32.22
CA LYS A 14 -12.60 19.01 -30.95
C LYS A 14 -13.31 18.29 -29.81
N LYS A 15 -14.64 18.18 -29.83
CA LYS A 15 -15.41 17.44 -28.83
C LYS A 15 -15.40 15.94 -29.08
N GLU A 16 -15.36 15.52 -30.33
CA GLU A 16 -15.28 14.09 -30.69
C GLU A 16 -13.87 13.51 -30.46
N GLU A 17 -12.80 14.32 -30.55
CA GLU A 17 -11.43 13.86 -30.22
C GLU A 17 -11.16 13.78 -28.72
N GLU A 18 -11.88 14.54 -27.86
CA GLU A 18 -11.77 14.40 -26.40
C GLU A 18 -12.62 13.24 -25.87
N GLU A 19 -13.75 12.91 -26.49
CA GLU A 19 -14.57 11.76 -26.07
C GLU A 19 -13.97 10.41 -26.49
N VAL A 20 -13.17 10.34 -27.55
CA VAL A 20 -12.47 9.11 -28.00
C VAL A 20 -11.24 8.79 -27.15
N LYS A 21 -10.72 9.73 -26.36
CA LYS A 21 -9.58 9.48 -25.46
C LYS A 21 -9.96 8.97 -24.07
N THR A 22 -11.22 9.00 -23.69
CA THR A 22 -11.69 8.51 -22.39
C THR A 22 -12.23 7.07 -22.43
N GLU A 23 -12.35 6.42 -23.58
CA GLU A 23 -12.88 5.06 -23.70
C GLU A 23 -11.80 3.96 -23.80
N LYS A 24 -10.51 4.27 -23.59
CA LYS A 24 -9.41 3.30 -23.70
C LYS A 24 -8.68 3.00 -22.39
N GLU A 25 -9.36 2.99 -21.28
CA GLU A 25 -8.86 2.32 -20.08
C GLU A 25 -10.01 1.61 -19.35
N ALA A 26 -10.55 0.57 -20.00
CA ALA A 26 -11.15 -0.49 -19.22
C ALA A 26 -10.03 -1.01 -18.28
N PRO A 27 -10.22 -1.07 -16.96
CA PRO A 27 -9.22 -1.65 -16.08
C PRO A 27 -9.15 -3.13 -16.45
N GLU A 28 -8.15 -3.49 -17.25
CA GLU A 28 -7.73 -4.88 -17.32
C GLU A 28 -7.60 -5.32 -15.87
N MET A 29 -8.32 -6.36 -15.47
CA MET A 29 -8.21 -6.97 -14.16
C MET A 29 -6.81 -7.58 -14.04
N ARG A 30 -5.81 -6.71 -13.84
CA ARG A 30 -4.45 -7.14 -13.56
C ARG A 30 -4.48 -7.78 -12.18
N GLN A 31 -4.10 -9.02 -12.12
CA GLN A 31 -3.97 -9.71 -10.85
C GLN A 31 -3.02 -8.91 -9.96
N LYS A 32 -3.46 -8.59 -8.76
CA LYS A 32 -2.67 -7.82 -7.78
C LYS A 32 -2.36 -8.72 -6.60
N LEU A 33 -1.08 -8.84 -6.30
CA LEU A 33 -0.61 -9.49 -5.09
C LEU A 33 -0.44 -8.43 -4.00
N ARG A 34 -1.28 -8.47 -2.99
CA ARG A 34 -1.22 -7.55 -1.86
C ARG A 34 -0.52 -8.17 -0.67
N ILE A 35 0.57 -7.60 -0.27
CA ILE A 35 1.37 -8.00 0.88
C ILE A 35 1.12 -7.01 2.02
N LYS A 36 0.64 -7.52 3.15
CA LYS A 36 0.48 -6.76 4.38
C LYS A 36 1.54 -7.16 5.38
N LEU A 37 2.28 -6.19 5.87
CA LEU A 37 3.28 -6.37 6.92
C LEU A 37 2.78 -5.76 8.21
N LYS A 38 3.01 -6.46 9.33
CA LYS A 38 2.74 -5.97 10.68
C LYS A 38 3.96 -6.23 11.56
N ALA A 39 4.34 -5.25 12.37
CA ALA A 39 5.40 -5.40 13.36
C ALA A 39 5.24 -4.39 14.50
N TYR A 40 5.86 -4.69 15.63
CA TYR A 40 5.92 -3.77 16.77
C TYR A 40 7.01 -2.71 16.61
N ASP A 41 8.07 -3.00 15.85
CA ASP A 41 9.16 -2.07 15.60
C ASP A 41 9.09 -1.52 14.16
N HIS A 42 9.14 -0.18 14.05
CA HIS A 42 9.11 0.50 12.76
C HIS A 42 10.38 0.26 11.94
N LYS A 43 11.54 0.08 12.57
CA LYS A 43 12.81 -0.16 11.86
C LYS A 43 12.82 -1.53 11.18
N ILE A 44 12.36 -2.55 11.90
CA ILE A 44 12.33 -3.92 11.41
C ILE A 44 11.35 -4.04 10.22
N ILE A 45 10.17 -3.43 10.34
CA ILE A 45 9.16 -3.49 9.26
C ILE A 45 9.63 -2.76 8.00
N ASP A 46 10.33 -1.62 8.15
CA ASP A 46 10.84 -0.86 7.00
C ASP A 46 11.99 -1.59 6.30
N ASN A 47 12.86 -2.26 7.05
CA ASN A 47 13.91 -3.11 6.47
C ASN A 47 13.33 -4.31 5.72
N SER A 48 12.33 -4.97 6.30
CA SER A 48 11.61 -6.07 5.64
C SER A 48 10.90 -5.61 4.38
N ALA A 49 10.27 -4.44 4.40
CA ALA A 49 9.63 -3.85 3.22
C ALA A 49 10.65 -3.60 2.09
N ARG A 50 11.85 -3.09 2.41
CA ARG A 50 12.92 -2.90 1.42
C ARG A 50 13.37 -4.22 0.82
N GLN A 51 13.56 -5.27 1.61
CA GLN A 51 13.94 -6.60 1.12
C GLN A 51 12.91 -7.16 0.12
N ILE A 52 11.62 -7.00 0.42
CA ILE A 52 10.55 -7.44 -0.49
C ILE A 52 10.59 -6.65 -1.80
N ILE A 53 10.78 -5.33 -1.73
CA ILE A 53 10.89 -4.46 -2.90
C ILE A 53 12.11 -4.84 -3.76
N ASP A 54 13.25 -5.08 -3.13
CA ASP A 54 14.49 -5.47 -3.81
C ASP A 54 14.32 -6.79 -4.57
N ILE A 55 13.65 -7.77 -3.97
CA ILE A 55 13.34 -9.04 -4.63
C ILE A 55 12.38 -8.81 -5.80
N ALA A 56 11.29 -8.13 -5.60
CA ALA A 56 10.32 -7.90 -6.66
C ALA A 56 10.92 -7.11 -7.84
N ASN A 57 11.83 -6.16 -7.57
CA ASN A 57 12.58 -5.45 -8.60
C ASN A 57 13.52 -6.37 -9.39
N ARG A 58 14.17 -7.36 -8.74
CA ARG A 58 15.03 -8.34 -9.42
C ARG A 58 14.27 -9.18 -10.44
N TYR A 59 13.01 -9.48 -10.16
CA TYR A 59 12.14 -10.22 -11.07
C TYR A 59 11.36 -9.31 -12.04
N GLY A 60 11.64 -8.01 -12.06
CA GLY A 60 11.04 -7.06 -12.98
C GLY A 60 9.55 -6.80 -12.79
N ALA A 61 9.02 -7.00 -11.57
CA ALA A 61 7.62 -6.74 -11.27
C ALA A 61 7.35 -5.25 -11.06
N GLU A 62 6.18 -4.82 -11.49
CA GLU A 62 5.69 -3.48 -11.19
C GLU A 62 5.19 -3.43 -9.73
N ILE A 63 5.80 -2.55 -8.93
CA ILE A 63 5.50 -2.41 -7.51
C ILE A 63 4.83 -1.07 -7.26
N VAL A 64 3.71 -1.11 -6.56
CA VAL A 64 3.16 0.08 -5.91
C VAL A 64 3.74 0.13 -4.50
N GLY A 65 4.58 1.12 -4.26
CA GLY A 65 5.49 1.25 -3.12
C GLY A 65 4.89 1.02 -1.75
N PRO A 66 5.73 0.93 -0.70
CA PRO A 66 5.26 0.66 0.65
C PRO A 66 4.36 1.79 1.11
N VAL A 67 3.07 1.48 1.32
CA VAL A 67 2.09 2.43 1.83
C VAL A 67 2.02 2.28 3.34
N PRO A 68 2.35 3.32 4.12
CA PRO A 68 2.19 3.28 5.56
C PRO A 68 0.70 3.34 5.92
N LEU A 69 0.24 2.40 6.73
CA LEU A 69 -1.08 2.44 7.32
C LEU A 69 -1.03 3.07 8.71
N PRO A 70 -2.17 3.59 9.22
CA PRO A 70 -2.24 4.10 10.58
C PRO A 70 -1.77 3.07 11.60
N THR A 71 -0.92 3.49 12.54
CA THR A 71 -0.41 2.65 13.61
C THR A 71 -1.51 2.40 14.65
N GLU A 72 -1.77 1.15 14.97
CA GLU A 72 -2.66 0.81 16.08
C GLU A 72 -1.92 0.97 17.40
N ILE A 73 -2.51 1.74 18.31
CA ILE A 73 -1.96 1.99 19.64
C ILE A 73 -2.92 1.39 20.65
N LEU A 74 -2.44 0.39 21.40
CA LEU A 74 -3.15 -0.19 22.52
C LEU A 74 -2.52 0.35 23.82
N LYS A 75 -3.34 0.94 24.66
CA LYS A 75 -2.91 1.50 25.95
C LYS A 75 -3.42 0.63 27.08
N PHE A 76 -2.53 0.33 28.01
CA PHE A 76 -2.83 -0.45 29.22
C PHE A 76 -2.47 0.37 30.45
N THR A 77 -3.37 0.40 31.43
CA THR A 77 -3.15 1.07 32.70
C THR A 77 -3.22 0.03 33.80
N VAL A 78 -2.17 -0.06 34.57
CA VAL A 78 -2.05 -1.02 35.70
C VAL A 78 -1.82 -0.24 36.99
N ASN A 79 -2.43 -0.69 38.10
CA ASN A 79 -2.19 -0.12 39.41
C ASN A 79 -0.76 -0.41 39.86
N ARG A 80 -0.05 0.64 40.30
CA ARG A 80 1.35 0.53 40.74
C ARG A 80 1.49 -0.08 42.14
N SER A 81 0.57 0.25 43.03
CA SER A 81 0.54 -0.25 44.42
C SER A 81 -0.90 -0.36 44.89
N THR A 82 -1.19 -1.37 45.70
CA THR A 82 -2.50 -1.58 46.33
C THR A 82 -2.64 -0.83 47.65
N PHE A 83 -1.55 -0.30 48.22
CA PHE A 83 -1.49 0.33 49.54
C PHE A 83 -0.86 1.73 49.45
N VAL A 84 -1.45 2.73 50.09
CA VAL A 84 -1.01 4.13 50.27
C VAL A 84 -1.10 5.01 49.02
N HIS A 85 -0.82 4.52 47.82
CA HIS A 85 -0.83 5.28 46.56
C HIS A 85 -1.97 4.82 45.64
N LYS A 86 -3.20 5.11 46.00
CA LYS A 86 -4.40 4.72 45.27
C LYS A 86 -4.42 5.23 43.84
N ASP A 87 -3.87 6.43 43.59
CA ASP A 87 -3.88 7.09 42.27
C ASP A 87 -2.62 6.83 41.45
N ALA A 88 -1.62 6.13 42.01
CA ALA A 88 -0.41 5.78 41.28
C ALA A 88 -0.66 4.61 40.31
N ARG A 89 -0.48 4.86 39.04
CA ARG A 89 -0.70 3.90 37.96
C ARG A 89 0.48 3.87 37.02
N GLU A 90 0.79 2.69 36.47
CA GLU A 90 1.72 2.51 35.38
C GLU A 90 0.93 2.40 34.09
N GLN A 91 1.35 3.16 33.08
CA GLN A 91 0.74 3.15 31.77
C GLN A 91 1.71 2.51 30.78
N PHE A 92 1.21 1.51 30.03
CA PHE A 92 1.94 0.84 28.98
C PHE A 92 1.21 1.04 27.66
N GLU A 93 1.96 1.08 26.58
CA GLU A 93 1.40 1.12 25.25
C GLU A 93 2.06 0.06 24.36
N MET A 94 1.27 -0.49 23.46
CA MET A 94 1.74 -1.37 22.40
C MET A 94 1.38 -0.74 21.07
N ARG A 95 2.38 -0.51 20.22
CA ARG A 95 2.20 0.06 18.88
C ARG A 95 2.40 -1.02 17.83
N VAL A 96 1.41 -1.20 16.98
CA VAL A 96 1.47 -2.11 15.84
C VAL A 96 1.59 -1.28 14.57
N HIS A 97 2.78 -1.31 13.95
CA HIS A 97 3.03 -0.67 12.67
C HIS A 97 2.55 -1.57 11.54
N LYS A 98 1.98 -0.98 10.51
CA LYS A 98 1.44 -1.69 9.34
C LYS A 98 1.96 -1.07 8.05
N ARG A 99 2.31 -1.92 7.08
CA ARG A 99 2.68 -1.51 5.72
C ARG A 99 1.96 -2.36 4.71
N ILE A 100 1.62 -1.78 3.56
CA ILE A 100 1.07 -2.51 2.42
C ILE A 100 1.99 -2.31 1.23
N ILE A 101 2.24 -3.39 0.52
CA ILE A 101 2.96 -3.41 -0.75
C ILE A 101 2.06 -4.14 -1.74
N ASP A 102 1.75 -3.52 -2.87
CA ASP A 102 1.00 -4.13 -3.94
C ASP A 102 1.95 -4.42 -5.11
N ILE A 103 1.97 -5.65 -5.58
CA ILE A 103 2.71 -6.10 -6.76
C ILE A 103 1.69 -6.34 -7.86
N ILE A 104 1.88 -5.68 -8.99
CA ILE A 104 1.00 -5.79 -10.15
C ILE A 104 1.54 -6.89 -11.07
N SER A 105 0.67 -7.78 -11.52
CA SER A 105 0.99 -8.89 -12.43
C SER A 105 2.15 -9.78 -11.92
N PRO A 106 2.01 -10.42 -10.75
CA PRO A 106 3.07 -11.24 -10.19
C PRO A 106 3.32 -12.49 -11.04
N ASN A 107 4.59 -12.79 -11.33
CA ASN A 107 5.01 -14.04 -11.95
C ASN A 107 5.06 -15.16 -10.88
N ALA A 108 4.99 -16.41 -11.31
CA ALA A 108 5.11 -17.56 -10.41
C ALA A 108 6.43 -17.54 -9.63
N ASP A 109 7.52 -17.18 -10.30
CA ASP A 109 8.86 -17.09 -9.70
C ASP A 109 8.94 -16.09 -8.54
N ILE A 110 8.18 -14.98 -8.62
CA ILE A 110 8.10 -13.98 -7.54
C ILE A 110 7.41 -14.57 -6.31
N ILE A 111 6.33 -15.35 -6.53
CA ILE A 111 5.58 -15.96 -5.43
C ILE A 111 6.46 -16.98 -4.69
N GLU A 112 7.24 -17.76 -5.43
CA GLU A 112 8.20 -18.69 -4.85
C GLU A 112 9.31 -17.95 -4.09
N ALA A 113 9.91 -16.92 -4.69
CA ALA A 113 10.95 -16.11 -4.05
C ALA A 113 10.46 -15.40 -2.79
N LEU A 114 9.19 -14.97 -2.76
CA LEU A 114 8.58 -14.37 -1.57
C LEU A 114 8.27 -15.38 -0.47
N ARG A 115 8.03 -16.65 -0.84
CA ARG A 115 7.84 -17.75 0.12
C ARG A 115 9.15 -18.12 0.81
N ASP A 116 10.25 -18.13 0.04
CA ASP A 116 11.58 -18.48 0.54
C ASP A 116 12.29 -17.32 1.26
N LEU A 117 11.65 -16.17 1.31
CA LEU A 117 12.22 -14.97 1.92
C LEU A 117 12.34 -15.14 3.43
N ASN A 118 13.58 -15.04 3.89
CA ASN A 118 13.91 -15.11 5.31
C ASN A 118 13.76 -13.71 5.93
N LEU A 119 12.67 -13.50 6.64
CA LEU A 119 12.42 -12.25 7.32
C LEU A 119 12.88 -12.26 8.76
N PRO A 120 13.24 -11.09 9.31
CA PRO A 120 13.59 -10.99 10.71
C PRO A 120 12.41 -11.38 11.61
N SER A 121 12.70 -11.98 12.74
CA SER A 121 11.69 -12.32 13.75
C SER A 121 10.96 -11.05 14.22
N GLY A 122 9.65 -11.14 14.39
CA GLY A 122 8.82 -10.02 14.84
C GLY A 122 8.06 -9.31 13.70
N VAL A 123 8.13 -9.79 12.47
CA VAL A 123 7.32 -9.31 11.34
C VAL A 123 6.34 -10.38 10.92
N ASP A 124 5.05 -10.06 10.97
CA ASP A 124 3.97 -10.88 10.45
C ASP A 124 3.65 -10.48 9.01
N ILE A 125 3.58 -11.46 8.13
CA ILE A 125 3.21 -11.26 6.72
C ILE A 125 1.88 -11.92 6.43
N THR A 126 1.04 -11.18 5.72
CA THR A 126 -0.19 -11.70 5.13
C THR A 126 -0.20 -11.39 3.65
N ILE A 127 -0.27 -12.43 2.81
CA ILE A 127 -0.34 -12.31 1.35
C ILE A 127 -1.78 -12.58 0.93
N LYS A 128 -2.31 -11.70 0.07
CA LYS A 128 -3.63 -11.83 -0.57
C LYS A 128 -3.49 -11.64 -2.07
N ILE A 129 -4.06 -12.52 -2.82
CA ILE A 129 -4.17 -12.47 -4.28
C ILE A 129 -5.54 -11.99 -4.67
#